data_e8aa1b8d3cfdec694c1adfcbb18cb31a
#
_entry.id   e8aa1b8d3cfdec694c1adfcbb18cb31a
#
_cell.length_a   1.000
_cell.length_b   1.000
_cell.length_c   1.000
_cell.angle_alpha   90.00
_cell.angle_beta   90.00
_cell.angle_gamma   90.00
#
_symmetry.space_group_name_H-M   'P 1'
#
loop_
_entity.id
_entity.type
_entity.pdbx_description
1 polymer ?
#
loop_
_entity_poly.entity_id
_entity_poly.type
_entity_poly.pdbx_seq_one_letter_code
_entity_poly.pdbx_strand_id
1 'polypeptide(L)'
;IGLVGSEMCIRDRIDSDRIDRTVMDNTLQLVEECWKYPTLWGWDFAMMAMTAVRLGKPEKAIELLLKESPKNCYVTSGNNRQTGRKDLPLYLPGNGSLLLAAAIMAAGYDGCDRQTPGFPDDGQWIVEFENIDPLPGTSPVSPID
;
A
#
# COMPACT_ATOMS: atom_id res chain seq x y z
N ILE A 1 -7.90 -17.95 2.46
CA ILE A 1 -7.35 -16.74 3.15
C ILE A 1 -5.90 -16.48 2.72
N GLY A 2 -5.07 -17.53 2.58
CA GLY A 2 -3.68 -17.37 2.10
C GLY A 2 -3.54 -16.85 0.67
N LEU A 3 -4.48 -17.19 -0.20
CA LEU A 3 -4.51 -16.71 -1.60
C LEU A 3 -4.86 -15.21 -1.69
N VAL A 4 -5.73 -14.72 -0.82
CA VAL A 4 -6.15 -13.30 -0.81
C VAL A 4 -4.96 -12.38 -0.50
N GLY A 5 -4.14 -12.74 0.49
CA GLY A 5 -2.94 -11.96 0.82
C GLY A 5 -1.89 -11.95 -0.29
N SER A 6 -1.62 -13.10 -0.92
CA SER A 6 -0.66 -13.18 -2.02
C SER A 6 -1.15 -12.47 -3.28
N GLU A 7 -2.44 -12.50 -3.58
CA GLU A 7 -3.02 -11.75 -4.69
C GLU A 7 -2.88 -10.23 -4.50
N MET A 8 -3.12 -9.72 -3.29
CA MET A 8 -2.89 -8.30 -3.01
C MET A 8 -1.43 -7.91 -3.18
N CYS A 9 -0.47 -8.72 -2.70
CA CYS A 9 0.96 -8.47 -2.88
C CYS A 9 1.42 -8.48 -4.35
N ILE A 10 0.73 -9.21 -5.21
CA ILE A 10 1.01 -9.22 -6.65
C ILE A 10 0.40 -7.97 -7.29
N ARG A 11 -0.79 -7.60 -6.89
CA ARG A 11 -1.61 -6.56 -7.55
C ARG A 11 -1.27 -5.14 -7.15
N ASP A 12 -0.61 -4.92 -6.02
CA ASP A 12 -0.04 -3.62 -5.68
C ASP A 12 1.10 -3.19 -6.63
N ARG A 13 1.65 -4.16 -7.39
CA ARG A 13 2.80 -4.00 -8.30
C ARG A 13 2.49 -4.23 -9.78
N ILE A 14 1.30 -4.70 -10.11
CA ILE A 14 0.94 -5.05 -11.50
C ILE A 14 0.00 -3.99 -12.08
N ASP A 15 0.14 -3.79 -13.38
CA ASP A 15 -0.60 -2.86 -14.20
C ASP A 15 -2.12 -3.04 -14.10
N SER A 16 -2.85 -1.94 -14.03
CA SER A 16 -4.30 -1.89 -13.83
C SER A 16 -5.10 -2.61 -14.92
N ASP A 17 -4.56 -2.68 -16.15
CA ASP A 17 -5.25 -3.24 -17.31
C ASP A 17 -5.41 -4.76 -17.27
N ARG A 18 -4.62 -5.43 -16.43
CA ARG A 18 -4.65 -6.89 -16.26
C ARG A 18 -5.47 -7.35 -15.06
N ILE A 19 -6.05 -6.41 -14.32
CA ILE A 19 -6.73 -6.68 -13.06
C ILE A 19 -8.18 -6.26 -13.17
N ASP A 20 -9.08 -7.19 -12.84
CA ASP A 20 -10.47 -6.85 -12.66
C ASP A 20 -10.62 -5.98 -11.40
N ARG A 21 -10.93 -4.70 -11.60
CA ARG A 21 -11.05 -3.71 -10.51
C ARG A 21 -12.17 -4.08 -9.54
N THR A 22 -13.26 -4.70 -10.02
CA THR A 22 -14.37 -5.13 -9.17
C THR A 22 -13.94 -6.26 -8.24
N VAL A 23 -13.22 -7.24 -8.79
CA VAL A 23 -12.67 -8.34 -7.99
C VAL A 23 -11.70 -7.80 -6.94
N MET A 24 -10.87 -6.82 -7.32
CA MET A 24 -9.89 -6.23 -6.40
C MET A 24 -10.56 -5.41 -5.30
N ASP A 25 -11.59 -4.65 -5.63
CA ASP A 25 -12.36 -3.88 -4.66
C ASP A 25 -13.06 -4.79 -3.64
N ASN A 26 -13.74 -5.81 -4.12
CA ASN A 26 -14.36 -6.82 -3.26
C ASN A 26 -13.32 -7.54 -2.38
N THR A 27 -12.12 -7.79 -2.93
CA THR A 27 -11.03 -8.40 -2.18
C THR A 27 -10.55 -7.48 -1.06
N LEU A 28 -10.35 -6.19 -1.32
CA LEU A 28 -9.95 -5.22 -0.29
C LEU A 28 -11.00 -5.14 0.82
N GLN A 29 -12.28 -5.05 0.45
CA GLN A 29 -13.37 -5.03 1.42
C GLN A 29 -13.39 -6.30 2.27
N LEU A 30 -13.27 -7.47 1.67
CA LEU A 30 -13.22 -8.75 2.39
C LEU A 30 -12.03 -8.84 3.35
N VAL A 31 -10.89 -8.31 2.96
CA VAL A 31 -9.70 -8.24 3.82
C VAL A 31 -9.98 -7.34 5.02
N GLU A 32 -10.58 -6.17 4.83
CA GLU A 32 -10.94 -5.27 5.94
C GLU A 32 -11.92 -5.91 6.93
N GLU A 33 -12.87 -6.70 6.43
CA GLU A 33 -13.88 -7.39 7.25
C GLU A 33 -13.32 -8.61 8.01
N CYS A 34 -12.42 -9.36 7.36
CA CYS A 34 -11.98 -10.66 7.86
C CYS A 34 -10.65 -10.61 8.62
N TRP A 35 -9.77 -9.68 8.31
CA TRP A 35 -8.45 -9.63 8.89
C TRP A 35 -8.46 -9.00 10.28
N LYS A 36 -7.77 -9.66 11.21
CA LYS A 36 -7.62 -9.17 12.58
C LYS A 36 -6.39 -8.27 12.67
N TYR A 37 -6.57 -6.97 12.58
CA TYR A 37 -5.49 -5.98 12.58
C TYR A 37 -4.38 -6.17 13.62
N PRO A 38 -4.66 -6.58 14.89
CA PRO A 38 -3.61 -6.84 15.87
C PRO A 38 -2.71 -8.04 15.54
N THR A 39 -3.12 -8.90 14.60
CA THR A 39 -2.36 -10.11 14.22
C THR A 39 -1.64 -9.96 12.88
N LEU A 40 -1.86 -8.86 12.16
CA LEU A 40 -1.21 -8.56 10.90
C LEU A 40 0.29 -8.28 11.09
N TRP A 41 0.99 -8.09 9.98
CA TRP A 41 2.34 -7.57 9.95
C TRP A 41 2.34 -6.08 9.60
N GLY A 42 3.39 -5.34 9.98
CA GLY A 42 3.46 -3.91 9.71
C GLY A 42 3.41 -3.53 8.23
N TRP A 43 3.82 -4.42 7.33
CA TRP A 43 3.77 -4.19 5.88
C TRP A 43 2.37 -4.32 5.28
N ASP A 44 1.45 -5.05 5.93
CA ASP A 44 0.09 -5.30 5.42
C ASP A 44 -0.71 -4.00 5.28
N PHE A 45 -0.51 -3.07 6.20
CA PHE A 45 -1.20 -1.77 6.18
C PHE A 45 -0.82 -0.94 4.96
N ALA A 46 0.46 -0.88 4.66
CA ALA A 46 0.96 -0.18 3.48
C ALA A 46 0.50 -0.88 2.18
N MET A 47 0.48 -2.20 2.15
CA MET A 47 -0.01 -2.98 1.01
C MET A 47 -1.50 -2.70 0.74
N MET A 48 -2.33 -2.70 1.77
CA MET A 48 -3.74 -2.35 1.63
C MET A 48 -3.93 -0.90 1.16
N ALA A 49 -3.13 0.03 1.67
CA ALA A 49 -3.14 1.43 1.25
C ALA A 49 -2.78 1.58 -0.24
N MET A 50 -1.71 0.92 -0.71
CA MET A 50 -1.33 0.92 -2.13
C MET A 50 -2.42 0.34 -3.03
N THR A 51 -3.10 -0.70 -2.56
CA THR A 51 -4.25 -1.27 -3.27
C THR A 51 -5.40 -0.25 -3.36
N ALA A 52 -5.70 0.45 -2.27
CA ALA A 52 -6.73 1.49 -2.25
C ALA A 52 -6.38 2.65 -3.21
N VAL A 53 -5.11 3.08 -3.29
CA VAL A 53 -4.64 4.08 -4.26
C VAL A 53 -4.94 3.64 -5.69
N ARG A 54 -4.60 2.41 -6.05
CA ARG A 54 -4.85 1.87 -7.41
C ARG A 54 -6.33 1.70 -7.72
N LEU A 55 -7.16 1.54 -6.70
CA LEU A 55 -8.62 1.54 -6.82
C LEU A 55 -9.22 2.95 -6.92
N GLY A 56 -8.41 4.00 -6.75
CA GLY A 56 -8.87 5.39 -6.77
C GLY A 56 -9.62 5.78 -5.49
N LYS A 57 -9.24 5.20 -4.35
CA LYS A 57 -9.84 5.43 -3.03
C LYS A 57 -8.82 6.10 -2.08
N PRO A 58 -8.48 7.38 -2.27
CA PRO A 58 -7.44 8.05 -1.50
C PRO A 58 -7.74 8.15 0.00
N GLU A 59 -9.00 8.41 0.38
CA GLU A 59 -9.42 8.47 1.78
C GLU A 59 -9.16 7.12 2.48
N LYS A 60 -9.49 6.04 1.79
CA LYS A 60 -9.25 4.68 2.26
C LYS A 60 -7.77 4.36 2.36
N ALA A 61 -6.97 4.84 1.42
CA ALA A 61 -5.52 4.67 1.46
C ALA A 61 -4.91 5.30 2.71
N ILE A 62 -5.32 6.53 3.04
CA ILE A 62 -4.88 7.23 4.24
C ILE A 62 -5.36 6.50 5.50
N GLU A 63 -6.65 6.13 5.55
CA GLU A 63 -7.20 5.39 6.69
C GLU A 63 -6.40 4.12 6.98
N LEU A 64 -6.10 3.33 5.95
CA LEU A 64 -5.38 2.07 6.08
C LEU A 64 -3.92 2.28 6.46
N LEU A 65 -3.24 3.26 5.85
CA LEU A 65 -1.84 3.56 6.15
C LEU A 65 -1.64 4.06 7.58
N LEU A 66 -2.58 4.86 8.07
CA LEU A 66 -2.55 5.46 9.42
C LEU A 66 -3.33 4.63 10.45
N LYS A 67 -3.81 3.45 10.09
CA LYS A 67 -4.62 2.60 10.98
C LYS A 67 -3.89 2.31 12.29
N GLU A 68 -4.50 2.68 13.40
CA GLU A 68 -3.95 2.37 14.71
C GLU A 68 -3.94 0.86 14.95
N SER A 69 -2.76 0.30 15.15
CA SER A 69 -2.56 -1.12 15.43
C SER A 69 -1.22 -1.34 16.13
N PRO A 70 -1.12 -2.32 17.04
CA PRO A 70 0.15 -2.73 17.63
C PRO A 70 1.22 -3.13 16.59
N LYS A 71 0.80 -3.45 15.38
CA LYS A 71 1.67 -3.87 14.27
C LYS A 71 2.01 -2.71 13.32
N ASN A 72 1.21 -1.65 13.31
CA ASN A 72 1.44 -0.43 12.56
C ASN A 72 1.96 0.68 13.48
N CYS A 73 3.00 0.37 14.22
CA CYS A 73 3.60 1.26 15.21
C CYS A 73 5.03 1.58 14.83
N TYR A 74 5.38 2.87 14.84
CA TYR A 74 6.72 3.37 14.54
C TYR A 74 7.29 4.05 15.78
N VAL A 75 8.51 3.69 16.13
CA VAL A 75 9.21 4.28 17.28
C VAL A 75 9.88 5.59 16.88
N THR A 76 10.39 6.34 17.86
CA THR A 76 11.02 7.66 17.64
C THR A 76 12.15 7.65 16.61
N SER A 77 12.85 6.51 16.46
CA SER A 77 13.88 6.34 15.42
C SER A 77 13.31 6.10 14.01
N GLY A 78 11.98 6.11 13.84
CA GLY A 78 11.31 5.84 12.58
C GLY A 78 11.13 4.35 12.23
N ASN A 79 11.61 3.44 13.08
CA ASN A 79 11.53 2.01 12.78
C ASN A 79 10.16 1.43 13.09
N ASN A 80 9.63 0.61 12.17
CA ASN A 80 8.43 -0.17 12.42
C ASN A 80 8.72 -1.22 13.50
N ARG A 81 7.84 -1.28 14.49
CA ARG A 81 7.92 -2.22 15.61
C ARG A 81 6.75 -3.20 15.58
N GLN A 82 7.08 -4.48 15.62
CA GLN A 82 6.09 -5.54 15.77
C GLN A 82 5.77 -5.75 17.27
N THR A 83 4.89 -4.92 17.81
CA THR A 83 4.54 -4.99 19.24
C THR A 83 4.08 -6.40 19.62
N GLY A 84 4.59 -6.91 20.74
CA GLY A 84 4.36 -8.29 21.18
C GLY A 84 5.41 -9.30 20.70
N ARG A 85 6.30 -8.90 19.77
CA ARG A 85 7.42 -9.74 19.28
C ARG A 85 8.74 -9.19 19.83
N LYS A 86 9.26 -9.80 20.89
CA LYS A 86 10.55 -9.40 21.48
C LYS A 86 11.75 -9.76 20.61
N ASP A 87 11.57 -10.74 19.75
CA ASP A 87 12.55 -11.23 18.76
C ASP A 87 12.61 -10.35 17.49
N LEU A 88 11.69 -9.40 17.34
CA LEU A 88 11.59 -8.48 16.19
C LEU A 88 11.46 -7.03 16.64
N PRO A 89 12.52 -6.46 17.24
CA PRO A 89 12.49 -5.06 17.68
C PRO A 89 12.46 -4.07 16.52
N LEU A 90 12.90 -4.50 15.35
CA LEU A 90 12.95 -3.75 14.09
C LEU A 90 12.39 -4.62 12.96
N TYR A 91 11.39 -4.10 12.27
CA TYR A 91 10.74 -4.80 11.17
C TYR A 91 10.88 -4.00 9.87
N LEU A 92 12.01 -4.18 9.18
CA LEU A 92 12.36 -3.46 7.95
C LEU A 92 11.33 -3.61 6.81
N PRO A 93 10.65 -4.75 6.60
CA PRO A 93 9.60 -4.84 5.60
C PRO A 93 8.48 -3.81 5.82
N GLY A 94 8.12 -3.51 7.08
CA GLY A 94 7.17 -2.46 7.40
C GLY A 94 7.66 -1.06 7.01
N ASN A 95 8.95 -0.77 7.24
CA ASN A 95 9.54 0.50 6.81
C ASN A 95 9.59 0.63 5.28
N GLY A 96 10.05 -0.40 4.59
CA GLY A 96 10.13 -0.39 3.12
C GLY A 96 8.76 -0.23 2.47
N SER A 97 7.76 -0.94 2.96
CA SER A 97 6.39 -0.83 2.44
C SER A 97 5.75 0.52 2.73
N LEU A 98 6.01 1.13 3.90
CA LEU A 98 5.55 2.49 4.20
C LEU A 98 6.11 3.50 3.21
N LEU A 99 7.43 3.45 2.95
CA LEU A 99 8.07 4.36 2.00
C LEU A 99 7.54 4.16 0.58
N LEU A 100 7.34 2.91 0.18
CA LEU A 100 6.75 2.60 -1.14
C LEU A 100 5.30 3.10 -1.24
N ALA A 101 4.50 2.90 -0.21
CA ALA A 101 3.12 3.41 -0.19
C ALA A 101 3.09 4.94 -0.26
N ALA A 102 3.93 5.62 0.51
CA ALA A 102 4.03 7.08 0.46
C ALA A 102 4.45 7.58 -0.92
N ALA A 103 5.42 6.90 -1.57
CA ALA A 103 5.87 7.23 -2.92
C ALA A 103 4.74 7.06 -3.95
N ILE A 104 4.01 5.95 -3.93
CA ILE A 104 2.87 5.71 -4.83
C ILE A 104 1.74 6.71 -4.57
N MET A 105 1.49 7.03 -3.31
CA MET A 105 0.46 8.01 -2.94
C MET A 105 0.78 9.41 -3.45
N ALA A 106 2.06 9.80 -3.42
CA ALA A 106 2.52 11.12 -3.85
C ALA A 106 2.76 11.19 -5.37
N ALA A 107 3.61 10.32 -5.91
CA ALA A 107 4.04 10.39 -7.31
C ALA A 107 3.18 9.54 -8.28
N GLY A 108 2.36 8.63 -7.74
CA GLY A 108 1.51 7.80 -8.57
C GLY A 108 2.20 6.57 -9.17
N TYR A 109 1.67 6.09 -10.26
CA TYR A 109 2.12 4.91 -10.99
C TYR A 109 1.79 5.05 -12.49
N ASP A 110 2.46 4.30 -13.34
CA ASP A 110 2.21 4.31 -14.79
C ASP A 110 0.73 4.02 -15.09
N GLY A 111 0.14 4.85 -15.94
CA GLY A 111 -1.29 4.80 -16.28
C GLY A 111 -2.19 5.49 -15.25
N CYS A 112 -1.63 6.20 -14.29
CA CYS A 112 -2.39 7.02 -13.35
C CYS A 112 -2.56 8.44 -13.88
N ASP A 113 -3.80 8.87 -14.11
CA ASP A 113 -4.11 10.22 -14.61
C ASP A 113 -4.22 11.28 -13.49
N ARG A 114 -4.19 10.85 -12.22
CA ARG A 114 -4.31 11.75 -11.07
C ARG A 114 -2.95 12.20 -10.57
N GLN A 115 -2.85 13.50 -10.29
CA GLN A 115 -1.76 14.00 -9.46
C GLN A 115 -2.00 13.57 -8.02
N THR A 116 -0.95 13.17 -7.30
CA THR A 116 -1.00 12.75 -5.89
C THR A 116 -2.17 11.79 -5.58
N PRO A 117 -2.25 10.62 -6.28
CA PRO A 117 -3.46 9.79 -6.31
C PRO A 117 -3.84 9.16 -4.95
N GLY A 118 -2.94 9.17 -3.99
CA GLY A 118 -3.19 8.66 -2.64
C GLY A 118 -3.76 9.69 -1.68
N PHE A 119 -3.99 10.93 -2.12
CA PHE A 119 -4.53 12.00 -1.29
C PHE A 119 -5.85 12.52 -1.86
N PRO A 120 -6.86 12.79 -1.00
CA PRO A 120 -8.11 13.41 -1.44
C PRO A 120 -7.88 14.80 -2.01
N ASP A 121 -8.67 15.14 -3.01
CA ASP A 121 -8.69 16.49 -3.60
C ASP A 121 -9.75 17.36 -2.89
N ASP A 122 -9.63 17.47 -1.58
CA ASP A 122 -10.56 18.19 -0.70
C ASP A 122 -9.97 19.49 -0.12
N GLY A 123 -8.76 19.83 -0.55
CA GLY A 123 -8.04 21.02 -0.10
C GLY A 123 -7.43 20.89 1.31
N GLN A 124 -7.51 19.74 1.95
CA GLN A 124 -6.91 19.50 3.27
C GLN A 124 -5.46 19.06 3.19
N TRP A 125 -5.00 18.63 2.01
CA TRP A 125 -3.67 18.10 1.78
C TRP A 125 -2.85 19.02 0.89
N ILE A 126 -1.62 19.29 1.31
CA ILE A 126 -0.56 19.88 0.49
C ILE A 126 0.51 18.81 0.37
N VAL A 127 0.72 18.29 -0.84
CA VAL A 127 1.66 17.20 -1.10
C VAL A 127 2.80 17.74 -1.95
N GLU A 128 4.00 17.72 -1.40
CA GLU A 128 5.24 18.12 -2.07
C GLU A 128 6.22 16.95 -2.02
N PHE A 129 6.88 16.68 -3.14
CA PHE A 129 7.90 15.63 -3.23
C PHE A 129 8.92 15.99 -4.31
N GLU A 130 10.12 15.46 -4.17
CA GLU A 130 11.22 15.66 -5.12
C GLU A 130 11.89 14.32 -5.46
N ASN A 131 12.25 14.14 -6.72
CA ASN A 131 13.01 12.99 -7.21
C ASN A 131 12.36 11.63 -6.91
N ILE A 132 11.04 11.58 -6.92
CA ILE A 132 10.27 10.34 -6.86
C ILE A 132 9.56 10.16 -8.20
N ASP A 133 9.96 9.15 -8.95
CA ASP A 133 9.28 8.79 -10.19
C ASP A 133 8.01 7.99 -9.89
N PRO A 134 6.99 8.07 -10.73
CA PRO A 134 5.84 7.17 -10.67
C PRO A 134 6.29 5.70 -10.70
N LEU A 135 5.61 4.84 -9.95
CA LEU A 135 5.91 3.41 -9.98
C LEU A 135 5.75 2.88 -11.41
N PRO A 136 6.81 2.31 -12.04
CA PRO A 136 6.73 1.84 -13.39
C PRO A 136 5.70 0.71 -13.53
N GLY A 137 4.93 0.76 -14.61
CA GLY A 137 4.10 -0.35 -15.04
C GLY A 137 4.97 -1.57 -15.42
N THR A 138 4.38 -2.74 -15.43
CA THR A 138 5.06 -3.92 -15.96
C THR A 138 5.16 -3.79 -17.49
N SER A 139 6.31 -3.40 -17.99
CA SER A 139 6.59 -3.53 -19.42
C SER A 139 6.30 -4.97 -19.86
N PRO A 140 5.70 -5.19 -21.03
CA PRO A 140 5.59 -6.53 -21.57
C PRO A 140 6.98 -7.14 -21.58
N VAL A 141 7.13 -8.27 -20.89
CA VAL A 141 8.39 -9.04 -20.92
C VAL A 141 8.65 -9.35 -22.39
N SER A 142 9.70 -8.77 -22.97
CA SER A 142 10.16 -9.17 -24.28
C SER A 142 10.37 -10.68 -24.25
N PRO A 143 9.93 -11.44 -25.24
CA PRO A 143 10.25 -12.87 -25.29
C PRO A 143 11.75 -13.00 -25.11
N ILE A 144 12.16 -13.83 -24.20
CA ILE A 144 13.57 -14.20 -24.02
C ILE A 144 13.90 -15.02 -25.26
N ASP A 145 14.70 -14.46 -26.16
CA ASP A 145 15.26 -15.14 -27.31
C ASP A 145 16.18 -16.28 -26.87
#